data_af2b5bb75eccaa9580c336b4f7475e66
#
_entry.id   af2b5bb75eccaa9580c336b4f7475e66
#
_cell.length_a   1.000
_cell.length_b   1.000
_cell.length_c   1.000
_cell.angle_alpha   90.00
_cell.angle_beta   90.00
_cell.angle_gamma   90.00
#
_symmetry.space_group_name_H-M   'P 1'
#
loop_
_entity.id
_entity.type
_entity.pdbx_description
1 polymer ?
#
loop_
_entity_poly.entity_id
_entity_poly.type
_entity_poly.pdbx_seq_one_letter_code
_entity_poly.pdbx_strand_id
1 'polypeptide(L)'
;LGNKNVTIGADAIITGYGSSYYVNTNSTGLMYRYCKTNADALFPIGNTAYNPATVRITGGDEGNFSATVKDSYTNNPPDPTKCVTREWNVSNNTGGSPTVTLKFQFNTGEYGANFQPAGQIVVGHYSGGAWTELPATISGGEASYLVEAGSISSFSYFTVGNQGAMPVELMAFSGNAVGNQVKLSWSTSSEINNKGFDIERQFSSNGNSYSEWSKVGFIQGNGNSTGIINYNFTDKCTETGKYKYRLKQIDYNGNFEYHNLSTLIDVGTPKKFEISQNYPNPFNPTTKIDFTLPKDANVLIAIFDITGKEVLKVVNENMKAGYYTKDINLSNQSSGVYFYRIISTAGSEKFVDTKKMVLLK
;
A
#
# COMPACT_ATOMS: atom_id res chain seq x y z
N LEU A 1 -13.90 -32.89 -21.06
CA LEU A 1 -13.55 -33.90 -20.02
C LEU A 1 -14.75 -34.28 -19.14
N GLY A 2 -15.79 -33.45 -19.05
CA GLY A 2 -16.82 -33.67 -18.06
C GLY A 2 -16.20 -33.70 -16.64
N ASN A 3 -16.48 -34.77 -15.89
CA ASN A 3 -15.87 -35.01 -14.56
C ASN A 3 -14.69 -35.99 -14.59
N LYS A 4 -14.13 -36.29 -15.77
CA LYS A 4 -13.01 -37.22 -15.96
C LYS A 4 -11.69 -36.47 -16.10
N ASN A 5 -10.63 -37.08 -15.62
CA ASN A 5 -9.27 -36.54 -15.79
C ASN A 5 -8.55 -37.22 -16.96
N VAL A 6 -7.63 -36.48 -17.58
CA VAL A 6 -6.69 -36.99 -18.58
C VAL A 6 -5.28 -36.78 -18.04
N THR A 7 -4.47 -37.86 -18.04
CA THR A 7 -3.08 -37.79 -17.58
C THR A 7 -2.14 -38.11 -18.75
N ILE A 8 -1.16 -37.22 -18.97
CA ILE A 8 -0.13 -37.36 -19.99
C ILE A 8 1.20 -37.62 -19.28
N GLY A 9 1.79 -38.78 -19.57
CA GLY A 9 3.08 -39.18 -18.97
C GLY A 9 4.27 -38.37 -19.47
N ALA A 10 5.42 -38.60 -18.83
CA ALA A 10 6.64 -37.78 -19.02
C ALA A 10 7.19 -37.75 -20.45
N ASP A 11 7.07 -38.87 -21.18
CA ASP A 11 7.62 -39.05 -22.53
C ASP A 11 6.55 -39.02 -23.64
N ALA A 12 5.30 -38.74 -23.26
CA ALA A 12 4.20 -38.73 -24.22
C ALA A 12 4.19 -37.43 -25.03
N ILE A 13 4.06 -37.60 -26.35
CA ILE A 13 3.95 -36.50 -27.32
C ILE A 13 2.47 -36.31 -27.66
N ILE A 14 2.00 -35.07 -27.57
CA ILE A 14 0.65 -34.70 -28.00
C ILE A 14 0.77 -34.05 -29.39
N THR A 15 -0.01 -34.56 -30.35
CA THR A 15 -0.07 -34.04 -31.72
C THR A 15 -1.52 -33.82 -32.14
N GLY A 16 -1.73 -33.08 -33.23
CA GLY A 16 -3.05 -32.85 -33.80
C GLY A 16 -3.95 -31.89 -33.00
N TYR A 17 -3.38 -31.12 -32.10
CA TYR A 17 -4.10 -30.07 -31.36
C TYR A 17 -4.11 -28.71 -32.11
N GLY A 18 -5.08 -27.88 -31.78
CA GLY A 18 -5.23 -26.56 -32.37
C GLY A 18 -6.64 -26.01 -32.16
N SER A 19 -7.02 -24.99 -32.92
CA SER A 19 -8.33 -24.33 -32.79
C SER A 19 -9.53 -25.27 -32.99
N SER A 20 -9.37 -26.36 -33.72
CA SER A 20 -10.42 -27.34 -33.97
C SER A 20 -10.33 -28.58 -33.08
N TYR A 21 -9.20 -28.84 -32.41
CA TYR A 21 -8.93 -30.04 -31.62
C TYR A 21 -8.17 -29.71 -30.36
N TYR A 22 -8.85 -29.72 -29.23
CA TYR A 22 -8.26 -29.46 -27.91
C TYR A 22 -9.01 -30.18 -26.78
N VAL A 23 -8.41 -30.25 -25.62
CA VAL A 23 -9.04 -30.81 -24.43
C VAL A 23 -9.99 -29.77 -23.83
N ASN A 24 -11.28 -29.98 -23.94
CA ASN A 24 -12.29 -29.09 -23.37
C ASN A 24 -12.34 -29.27 -21.85
N THR A 25 -12.15 -28.18 -21.11
CA THR A 25 -12.06 -28.12 -19.63
C THR A 25 -13.22 -27.33 -18.99
N ASN A 26 -14.39 -27.33 -19.63
CA ASN A 26 -15.58 -26.59 -19.17
C ASN A 26 -16.31 -27.19 -17.96
N SER A 27 -15.75 -28.24 -17.36
CA SER A 27 -16.32 -28.95 -16.19
C SER A 27 -15.23 -29.16 -15.13
N THR A 28 -15.40 -30.13 -14.24
CA THR A 28 -14.49 -30.44 -13.13
C THR A 28 -13.28 -31.31 -13.50
N GLY A 29 -13.28 -31.87 -14.72
CA GLY A 29 -12.18 -32.72 -15.19
C GLY A 29 -10.90 -31.94 -15.46
N LEU A 30 -9.78 -32.48 -15.04
CA LEU A 30 -8.45 -31.86 -15.13
C LEU A 30 -7.58 -32.57 -16.17
N MET A 31 -6.76 -31.78 -16.88
CA MET A 31 -5.66 -32.33 -17.67
C MET A 31 -4.39 -32.31 -16.83
N TYR A 32 -3.79 -33.47 -16.60
CA TYR A 32 -2.51 -33.64 -15.93
C TYR A 32 -1.41 -33.90 -16.93
N ARG A 33 -0.23 -33.31 -16.70
CA ARG A 33 0.96 -33.57 -17.49
C ARG A 33 2.21 -33.54 -16.62
N TYR A 34 3.12 -34.50 -16.85
CA TYR A 34 4.45 -34.45 -16.26
C TYR A 34 5.29 -33.37 -16.96
N CYS A 35 5.86 -32.48 -16.18
CA CYS A 35 6.71 -31.38 -16.66
C CYS A 35 8.16 -31.65 -16.29
N LYS A 36 9.05 -31.54 -17.28
CA LYS A 36 10.50 -31.68 -17.13
C LYS A 36 11.18 -30.32 -17.05
N THR A 37 12.35 -30.29 -16.42
CA THR A 37 13.18 -29.09 -16.34
C THR A 37 13.63 -28.66 -17.74
N ASN A 38 13.54 -27.35 -18.01
CA ASN A 38 13.93 -26.69 -19.26
C ASN A 38 13.21 -27.21 -20.51
N ALA A 39 12.06 -27.86 -20.36
CA ALA A 39 11.23 -28.33 -21.45
C ALA A 39 9.80 -27.74 -21.36
N ASP A 40 9.27 -27.29 -22.50
CA ASP A 40 7.90 -26.79 -22.58
C ASP A 40 6.89 -27.94 -22.50
N ALA A 41 6.08 -27.97 -21.46
CA ALA A 41 4.97 -28.89 -21.30
C ALA A 41 3.67 -28.18 -21.69
N LEU A 42 3.20 -28.40 -22.92
CA LEU A 42 1.97 -27.78 -23.43
C LEU A 42 0.73 -28.54 -22.92
N PHE A 43 -0.23 -27.80 -22.42
CA PHE A 43 -1.58 -28.23 -22.11
C PHE A 43 -2.52 -27.69 -23.21
N PRO A 44 -2.88 -28.50 -24.21
CA PRO A 44 -3.74 -28.07 -25.31
C PRO A 44 -5.21 -28.04 -24.87
N ILE A 45 -5.53 -27.08 -24.01
CA ILE A 45 -6.83 -26.91 -23.37
C ILE A 45 -7.64 -25.79 -24.00
N GLY A 46 -8.94 -25.78 -23.74
CA GLY A 46 -9.86 -24.75 -24.12
C GLY A 46 -11.23 -24.93 -23.44
N ASN A 47 -12.09 -23.95 -23.57
CA ASN A 47 -13.49 -24.02 -23.17
C ASN A 47 -14.38 -23.81 -24.42
N THR A 48 -14.73 -22.59 -24.79
CA THR A 48 -15.42 -22.28 -26.05
C THR A 48 -14.43 -22.11 -27.20
N ALA A 49 -13.16 -21.87 -26.92
CA ALA A 49 -12.08 -21.73 -27.86
C ALA A 49 -10.79 -22.39 -27.36
N TYR A 50 -9.80 -22.50 -28.24
CA TYR A 50 -8.48 -23.04 -27.92
C TYR A 50 -7.64 -21.96 -27.20
N ASN A 51 -7.42 -22.17 -25.90
CA ASN A 51 -6.66 -21.27 -25.03
C ASN A 51 -5.64 -22.07 -24.20
N PRO A 52 -4.57 -22.61 -24.82
CA PRO A 52 -3.62 -23.46 -24.15
C PRO A 52 -2.81 -22.73 -23.07
N ALA A 53 -2.35 -23.55 -22.12
CA ALA A 53 -1.29 -23.15 -21.18
C ALA A 53 -0.02 -23.96 -21.44
N THR A 54 1.15 -23.37 -21.14
CA THR A 54 2.43 -24.10 -21.17
C THR A 54 3.13 -23.88 -19.84
N VAL A 55 3.67 -24.96 -19.28
CA VAL A 55 4.49 -24.95 -18.08
C VAL A 55 5.91 -25.33 -18.43
N ARG A 56 6.89 -24.51 -18.08
CA ARG A 56 8.32 -24.81 -18.18
C ARG A 56 8.95 -24.69 -16.79
N ILE A 57 9.45 -25.76 -16.24
CA ILE A 57 10.21 -25.74 -14.99
C ILE A 57 11.59 -25.13 -15.28
N THR A 58 11.94 -24.05 -14.56
CA THR A 58 13.22 -23.35 -14.69
C THR A 58 14.13 -23.58 -13.48
N GLY A 59 13.57 -24.16 -12.40
CA GLY A 59 14.31 -24.53 -11.19
C GLY A 59 13.47 -25.39 -10.25
N GLY A 60 14.10 -26.13 -9.37
CA GLY A 60 13.44 -27.05 -8.43
C GLY A 60 13.04 -28.39 -9.06
N ASP A 61 12.07 -29.07 -8.45
CA ASP A 61 11.70 -30.43 -8.77
C ASP A 61 10.80 -30.57 -10.00
N GLU A 62 11.05 -31.58 -10.81
CA GLU A 62 10.14 -32.02 -11.87
C GLU A 62 8.87 -32.65 -11.30
N GLY A 63 7.76 -32.58 -12.02
CA GLY A 63 6.55 -33.20 -11.51
C GLY A 63 5.30 -33.00 -12.35
N ASN A 64 4.20 -33.51 -11.81
CA ASN A 64 2.89 -33.40 -12.45
C ASN A 64 2.25 -32.06 -12.16
N PHE A 65 1.87 -31.38 -13.23
CA PHE A 65 1.01 -30.21 -13.18
C PHE A 65 -0.36 -30.53 -13.76
N SER A 66 -1.35 -29.76 -13.36
CA SER A 66 -2.66 -29.76 -14.02
C SER A 66 -3.01 -28.35 -14.48
N ALA A 67 -3.77 -28.28 -15.58
CA ALA A 67 -4.28 -27.02 -16.10
C ALA A 67 -5.72 -27.14 -16.58
N THR A 68 -6.49 -26.06 -16.37
CA THR A 68 -7.81 -25.82 -16.96
C THR A 68 -7.93 -24.38 -17.43
N VAL A 69 -8.91 -24.09 -18.28
CA VAL A 69 -9.27 -22.72 -18.66
C VAL A 69 -10.78 -22.54 -18.64
N LYS A 70 -11.25 -21.37 -18.21
CA LYS A 70 -12.65 -20.96 -18.22
C LYS A 70 -12.82 -19.64 -18.98
N ASP A 71 -14.04 -19.42 -19.50
CA ASP A 71 -14.46 -18.19 -20.17
C ASP A 71 -15.01 -17.13 -19.20
N SER A 72 -14.90 -17.39 -17.91
CA SER A 72 -15.35 -16.51 -16.82
C SER A 72 -14.41 -16.64 -15.63
N TYR A 73 -14.33 -15.61 -14.83
CA TYR A 73 -13.54 -15.63 -13.62
C TYR A 73 -14.25 -16.36 -12.48
N THR A 74 -13.51 -17.19 -11.76
CA THR A 74 -13.90 -17.71 -10.45
C THR A 74 -13.73 -16.60 -9.41
N ASN A 75 -12.65 -15.81 -9.57
CA ASN A 75 -12.34 -14.64 -8.77
C ASN A 75 -12.20 -13.44 -9.72
N ASN A 76 -13.16 -12.50 -9.71
CA ASN A 76 -13.10 -11.36 -10.61
C ASN A 76 -11.86 -10.52 -10.35
N PRO A 77 -11.07 -10.16 -11.39
CA PRO A 77 -10.03 -9.15 -11.23
C PRO A 77 -10.67 -7.79 -10.95
N PRO A 78 -9.97 -6.87 -10.25
CA PRO A 78 -10.50 -5.55 -9.88
C PRO A 78 -10.99 -4.71 -11.07
N ASP A 79 -10.27 -4.75 -12.20
CA ASP A 79 -10.72 -4.13 -13.47
C ASP A 79 -10.77 -5.17 -14.61
N PRO A 80 -11.87 -5.95 -14.71
CA PRO A 80 -12.00 -6.98 -15.76
C PRO A 80 -12.06 -6.38 -17.17
N THR A 81 -12.35 -5.08 -17.32
CA THR A 81 -12.37 -4.43 -18.65
C THR A 81 -10.98 -4.32 -19.27
N LYS A 82 -9.92 -4.35 -18.46
CA LYS A 82 -8.52 -4.36 -18.87
C LYS A 82 -7.89 -5.75 -18.88
N CYS A 83 -8.67 -6.80 -18.70
CA CYS A 83 -8.20 -8.17 -18.66
C CYS A 83 -8.70 -8.99 -19.83
N VAL A 84 -7.99 -10.09 -20.13
CA VAL A 84 -8.46 -11.14 -21.02
C VAL A 84 -9.61 -11.88 -20.34
N THR A 85 -10.70 -12.18 -21.07
CA THR A 85 -11.89 -12.87 -20.54
C THR A 85 -11.67 -14.38 -20.40
N ARG A 86 -10.49 -14.75 -19.91
CA ARG A 86 -10.07 -16.13 -19.64
C ARG A 86 -9.40 -16.21 -18.28
N GLU A 87 -9.72 -17.27 -17.56
CA GLU A 87 -9.07 -17.64 -16.31
C GLU A 87 -8.47 -19.03 -16.46
N TRP A 88 -7.15 -19.13 -16.32
CA TRP A 88 -6.46 -20.42 -16.24
C TRP A 88 -6.26 -20.81 -14.77
N ASN A 89 -6.51 -22.08 -14.47
CA ASN A 89 -6.10 -22.65 -13.19
C ASN A 89 -4.93 -23.61 -13.48
N VAL A 90 -3.78 -23.31 -12.88
CA VAL A 90 -2.58 -24.16 -12.94
C VAL A 90 -2.23 -24.61 -11.54
N SER A 91 -2.02 -25.91 -11.35
CA SER A 91 -1.67 -26.47 -10.04
C SER A 91 -0.49 -27.42 -10.14
N ASN A 92 0.43 -27.35 -9.17
CA ASN A 92 1.47 -28.35 -8.94
C ASN A 92 0.87 -29.49 -8.10
N ASN A 93 0.88 -30.72 -8.63
CA ASN A 93 0.25 -31.88 -8.02
C ASN A 93 1.25 -32.90 -7.46
N THR A 94 2.55 -32.60 -7.50
CA THR A 94 3.59 -33.53 -7.02
C THR A 94 4.15 -33.10 -5.66
N GLY A 95 3.94 -31.85 -5.28
CA GLY A 95 4.63 -31.23 -4.15
C GLY A 95 5.97 -30.62 -4.56
N GLY A 96 6.81 -30.26 -3.60
CA GLY A 96 8.04 -29.49 -3.85
C GLY A 96 7.75 -28.02 -4.13
N SER A 97 8.80 -27.26 -4.44
CA SER A 97 8.73 -25.83 -4.72
C SER A 97 9.41 -25.49 -6.05
N PRO A 98 8.85 -25.94 -7.20
CA PRO A 98 9.42 -25.61 -8.49
C PRO A 98 9.25 -24.13 -8.80
N THR A 99 10.21 -23.57 -9.52
CA THR A 99 10.10 -22.27 -10.19
C THR A 99 9.79 -22.52 -11.65
N VAL A 100 8.77 -21.86 -12.19
CA VAL A 100 8.34 -22.08 -13.57
C VAL A 100 8.21 -20.78 -14.35
N THR A 101 8.26 -20.91 -15.67
CA THR A 101 7.70 -19.97 -16.63
C THR A 101 6.35 -20.51 -17.10
N LEU A 102 5.31 -19.67 -17.05
CA LEU A 102 3.99 -19.97 -17.62
C LEU A 102 3.79 -19.17 -18.92
N LYS A 103 3.16 -19.82 -19.89
CA LYS A 103 2.70 -19.18 -21.12
C LYS A 103 1.20 -19.42 -21.26
N PHE A 104 0.46 -18.39 -21.61
CA PHE A 104 -0.97 -18.43 -21.86
C PHE A 104 -1.28 -17.89 -23.24
N GLN A 105 -2.09 -18.59 -24.00
CA GLN A 105 -2.55 -18.14 -25.31
C GLN A 105 -4.03 -17.78 -25.24
N PHE A 106 -4.38 -16.62 -25.82
CA PHE A 106 -5.75 -16.17 -26.00
C PHE A 106 -5.95 -15.63 -27.42
N ASN A 107 -7.19 -15.62 -27.89
CA ASN A 107 -7.50 -15.19 -29.24
C ASN A 107 -7.86 -13.70 -29.28
N THR A 108 -7.71 -13.10 -30.44
CA THR A 108 -8.16 -11.72 -30.66
C THR A 108 -9.66 -11.61 -30.39
N GLY A 109 -10.05 -10.58 -29.61
CA GLY A 109 -11.42 -10.36 -29.16
C GLY A 109 -11.81 -11.08 -27.85
N GLU A 110 -10.96 -11.90 -27.28
CA GLU A 110 -11.20 -12.55 -25.97
C GLU A 110 -10.71 -11.68 -24.81
N TYR A 111 -11.00 -10.38 -24.83
CA TYR A 111 -10.58 -9.45 -23.80
C TYR A 111 -11.59 -8.32 -23.60
N GLY A 112 -11.49 -7.65 -22.44
CA GLY A 112 -12.36 -6.55 -22.05
C GLY A 112 -12.17 -5.29 -22.92
N ALA A 113 -13.13 -4.42 -22.87
CA ALA A 113 -13.22 -3.25 -23.76
C ALA A 113 -12.04 -2.27 -23.67
N ASN A 114 -11.35 -2.24 -22.53
CA ASN A 114 -10.21 -1.35 -22.28
C ASN A 114 -8.86 -2.07 -22.32
N PHE A 115 -8.82 -3.35 -22.69
CA PHE A 115 -7.56 -4.09 -22.83
C PHE A 115 -6.79 -3.59 -24.06
N GLN A 116 -5.50 -3.30 -23.87
CA GLN A 116 -4.59 -2.78 -24.91
C GLN A 116 -3.45 -3.78 -25.15
N PRO A 117 -3.49 -4.59 -26.23
CA PRO A 117 -2.41 -5.56 -26.52
C PRO A 117 -1.03 -4.92 -26.69
N ALA A 118 -0.97 -3.66 -27.16
CA ALA A 118 0.28 -2.90 -27.29
C ALA A 118 0.70 -2.20 -25.99
N GLY A 119 -0.11 -2.28 -24.93
CA GLY A 119 0.21 -1.73 -23.62
C GLY A 119 1.16 -2.61 -22.83
N GLN A 120 1.49 -2.18 -21.62
CA GLN A 120 2.27 -3.00 -20.70
C GLN A 120 1.40 -4.17 -20.19
N ILE A 121 1.83 -5.39 -20.47
CA ILE A 121 1.09 -6.62 -20.15
C ILE A 121 1.62 -7.24 -18.88
N VAL A 122 0.69 -7.77 -18.09
CA VAL A 122 0.95 -8.54 -16.87
C VAL A 122 0.17 -9.85 -16.89
N VAL A 123 0.69 -10.83 -16.17
CA VAL A 123 -0.08 -12.02 -15.76
C VAL A 123 -0.57 -11.80 -14.34
N GLY A 124 -1.89 -11.78 -14.14
CA GLY A 124 -2.49 -11.79 -12.84
C GLY A 124 -2.46 -13.17 -12.21
N HIS A 125 -2.05 -13.26 -10.96
CA HIS A 125 -2.08 -14.47 -10.16
C HIS A 125 -2.95 -14.24 -8.92
N TYR A 126 -3.99 -15.05 -8.74
CA TYR A 126 -4.86 -15.00 -7.57
C TYR A 126 -4.35 -15.93 -6.48
N SER A 127 -3.94 -15.39 -5.34
CA SER A 127 -3.43 -16.15 -4.20
C SER A 127 -3.76 -15.43 -2.89
N GLY A 128 -4.10 -16.19 -1.84
CA GLY A 128 -4.41 -15.61 -0.52
C GLY A 128 -5.64 -14.69 -0.47
N GLY A 129 -6.55 -14.78 -1.44
CA GLY A 129 -7.74 -13.93 -1.51
C GLY A 129 -7.58 -12.69 -2.41
N ALA A 130 -6.42 -12.50 -3.04
CA ALA A 130 -6.08 -11.32 -3.82
C ALA A 130 -5.43 -11.64 -5.17
N TRP A 131 -5.59 -10.73 -6.13
CA TRP A 131 -4.84 -10.73 -7.39
C TRP A 131 -3.52 -10.00 -7.22
N THR A 132 -2.45 -10.54 -7.79
CA THR A 132 -1.14 -9.89 -7.89
C THR A 132 -0.67 -9.88 -9.34
N GLU A 133 -0.03 -8.81 -9.79
CA GLU A 133 0.49 -8.67 -11.13
C GLU A 133 1.92 -9.21 -11.22
N LEU A 134 2.17 -10.07 -12.19
CA LEU A 134 3.49 -10.57 -12.54
C LEU A 134 3.91 -9.94 -13.88
N PRO A 135 5.11 -9.37 -13.98
CA PRO A 135 5.60 -8.84 -15.26
C PRO A 135 5.59 -9.91 -16.34
N ALA A 136 5.11 -9.55 -17.51
CA ALA A 136 4.97 -10.49 -18.63
C ALA A 136 5.36 -9.86 -19.95
N THR A 137 5.67 -10.71 -20.92
CA THR A 137 5.88 -10.33 -22.33
C THR A 137 4.74 -10.87 -23.17
N ILE A 138 4.36 -10.13 -24.21
CA ILE A 138 3.35 -10.53 -25.18
C ILE A 138 3.97 -10.65 -26.56
N SER A 139 3.54 -11.65 -27.31
CA SER A 139 3.91 -11.87 -28.71
C SER A 139 2.68 -12.35 -29.50
N GLY A 140 2.78 -12.39 -30.83
CA GLY A 140 1.65 -12.72 -31.69
C GLY A 140 0.87 -11.48 -32.12
N GLY A 141 -0.40 -11.66 -32.49
CA GLY A 141 -1.28 -10.59 -33.00
C GLY A 141 -2.45 -11.16 -33.78
N GLU A 142 -2.67 -10.74 -34.98
CA GLU A 142 -3.76 -11.13 -35.90
C GLU A 142 -4.86 -12.08 -35.37
N ALA A 143 -4.56 -13.37 -35.14
CA ALA A 143 -5.51 -14.39 -34.69
C ALA A 143 -5.41 -14.68 -33.19
N SER A 144 -4.20 -14.63 -32.59
CA SER A 144 -3.97 -14.94 -31.19
C SER A 144 -2.72 -14.29 -30.62
N TYR A 145 -2.70 -14.14 -29.33
CA TYR A 145 -1.59 -13.63 -28.53
C TYR A 145 -1.04 -14.73 -27.63
N LEU A 146 0.27 -14.75 -27.44
CA LEU A 146 0.97 -15.57 -26.47
C LEU A 146 1.61 -14.67 -25.42
N VAL A 147 1.29 -14.87 -24.15
CA VAL A 147 1.84 -14.11 -23.01
C VAL A 147 2.67 -15.04 -22.15
N GLU A 148 3.88 -14.60 -21.79
CA GLU A 148 4.85 -15.35 -21.00
C GLU A 148 5.24 -14.59 -19.74
N ALA A 149 5.15 -15.25 -18.57
CA ALA A 149 5.62 -14.75 -17.28
C ALA A 149 6.50 -15.80 -16.59
N GLY A 150 7.63 -15.35 -16.06
CA GLY A 150 8.62 -16.20 -15.41
C GLY A 150 8.66 -16.05 -13.88
N SER A 151 9.55 -16.86 -13.27
CA SER A 151 9.81 -16.83 -11.82
C SER A 151 8.60 -17.13 -10.92
N ILE A 152 7.68 -17.96 -11.41
CA ILE A 152 6.44 -18.32 -10.69
C ILE A 152 6.74 -19.53 -9.82
N SER A 153 6.45 -19.44 -8.51
CA SER A 153 6.66 -20.52 -7.52
C SER A 153 5.40 -20.90 -6.74
N SER A 154 4.27 -20.23 -6.99
CA SER A 154 2.97 -20.54 -6.43
C SER A 154 1.92 -20.67 -7.54
N PHE A 155 0.92 -21.53 -7.34
CA PHE A 155 0.04 -21.96 -8.40
C PHE A 155 -1.42 -21.93 -7.95
N SER A 156 -2.28 -21.31 -8.72
CA SER A 156 -3.73 -21.28 -8.54
C SER A 156 -4.40 -20.70 -9.81
N TYR A 157 -5.19 -19.62 -9.69
CA TYR A 157 -5.85 -18.98 -10.82
C TYR A 157 -4.97 -17.87 -11.42
N PHE A 158 -4.96 -17.81 -12.75
CA PHE A 158 -4.21 -16.83 -13.54
C PHE A 158 -5.13 -16.18 -14.57
N THR A 159 -4.86 -14.92 -14.88
CA THR A 159 -5.42 -14.22 -16.03
C THR A 159 -4.34 -13.33 -16.66
N VAL A 160 -4.65 -12.71 -17.79
CA VAL A 160 -3.78 -11.74 -18.46
C VAL A 160 -4.47 -10.39 -18.43
N GLY A 161 -3.74 -9.32 -18.15
CA GLY A 161 -4.27 -7.96 -18.13
C GLY A 161 -3.24 -6.92 -18.53
N ASN A 162 -3.68 -5.68 -18.66
CA ASN A 162 -2.78 -4.55 -18.68
C ASN A 162 -2.31 -4.22 -17.26
N GLN A 163 -1.15 -3.63 -17.14
CA GLN A 163 -0.66 -3.11 -15.85
C GLN A 163 -1.70 -2.18 -15.21
N GLY A 164 -1.97 -2.37 -13.91
CA GLY A 164 -3.00 -1.65 -13.18
C GLY A 164 -4.42 -2.19 -13.36
N ALA A 165 -4.59 -3.34 -14.04
CA ALA A 165 -5.84 -4.06 -14.06
C ALA A 165 -6.12 -4.82 -12.74
N MET A 166 -5.04 -5.14 -12.04
CA MET A 166 -5.03 -5.85 -10.76
C MET A 166 -4.10 -5.10 -9.79
N PRO A 167 -4.47 -3.88 -9.35
CA PRO A 167 -3.60 -3.07 -8.51
C PRO A 167 -3.22 -3.80 -7.22
N VAL A 168 -2.09 -3.38 -6.65
CA VAL A 168 -1.57 -3.89 -5.39
C VAL A 168 -2.64 -3.78 -4.31
N GLU A 169 -3.01 -4.89 -3.71
CA GLU A 169 -4.04 -4.88 -2.67
C GLU A 169 -3.42 -4.48 -1.33
N LEU A 170 -3.94 -3.38 -0.79
CA LEU A 170 -3.68 -2.99 0.59
C LEU A 170 -4.36 -4.01 1.51
N MET A 171 -3.58 -4.85 2.21
CA MET A 171 -4.12 -5.89 3.09
C MET A 171 -4.76 -5.31 4.36
N ALA A 172 -4.17 -4.25 4.89
CA ALA A 172 -4.63 -3.62 6.11
C ALA A 172 -4.24 -2.15 6.13
N PHE A 173 -5.12 -1.30 6.64
CA PHE A 173 -4.83 0.08 7.00
C PHE A 173 -5.51 0.40 8.32
N SER A 174 -4.73 0.74 9.33
CA SER A 174 -5.19 1.02 10.68
C SER A 174 -4.54 2.28 11.23
N GLY A 175 -5.20 2.88 12.22
CA GLY A 175 -4.68 4.06 12.90
C GLY A 175 -5.25 4.21 14.30
N ASN A 176 -4.46 4.77 15.21
CA ASN A 176 -4.90 5.11 16.56
C ASN A 176 -4.20 6.36 17.08
N ALA A 177 -4.89 7.13 17.91
CA ALA A 177 -4.33 8.30 18.59
C ALA A 177 -3.74 7.91 19.95
N VAL A 178 -2.56 8.45 20.25
CA VAL A 178 -1.91 8.40 21.57
C VAL A 178 -1.46 9.81 21.90
N GLY A 179 -2.20 10.48 22.79
CA GLY A 179 -2.04 11.91 22.99
C GLY A 179 -2.36 12.68 21.71
N ASN A 180 -1.43 13.51 21.26
CA ASN A 180 -1.53 14.23 20.00
C ASN A 180 -0.78 13.55 18.83
N GLN A 181 -0.35 12.31 19.00
CA GLN A 181 0.26 11.52 17.94
C GLN A 181 -0.73 10.52 17.39
N VAL A 182 -0.91 10.51 16.07
CA VAL A 182 -1.66 9.50 15.37
C VAL A 182 -0.66 8.53 14.73
N LYS A 183 -0.71 7.28 15.19
CA LYS A 183 0.09 6.19 14.63
C LYS A 183 -0.73 5.48 13.57
N LEU A 184 -0.23 5.48 12.35
CA LEU A 184 -0.80 4.79 11.19
C LEU A 184 0.06 3.58 10.86
N SER A 185 -0.58 2.46 10.52
CA SER A 185 0.07 1.23 10.09
C SER A 185 -0.68 0.64 8.91
N TRP A 186 0.02 0.22 7.88
CA TRP A 186 -0.55 -0.49 6.74
C TRP A 186 0.38 -1.56 6.23
N SER A 187 -0.15 -2.48 5.45
CA SER A 187 0.62 -3.53 4.80
C SER A 187 0.11 -3.77 3.39
N THR A 188 1.05 -4.11 2.50
CA THR A 188 0.77 -4.57 1.14
C THR A 188 1.05 -6.05 1.02
N SER A 189 0.28 -6.80 0.23
CA SER A 189 0.52 -8.22 -0.04
C SER A 189 1.65 -8.42 -1.04
N SER A 190 1.76 -7.51 -2.00
CA SER A 190 2.82 -7.41 -3.00
C SER A 190 2.89 -5.97 -3.48
N GLU A 191 3.96 -5.61 -4.17
CA GLU A 191 4.10 -4.28 -4.78
C GLU A 191 4.65 -4.42 -6.18
N ILE A 192 4.09 -3.65 -7.11
CA ILE A 192 4.59 -3.53 -8.48
C ILE A 192 4.67 -2.06 -8.82
N ASN A 193 5.86 -1.62 -9.23
CA ASN A 193 6.10 -0.24 -9.62
C ASN A 193 5.75 0.80 -8.54
N ASN A 194 5.59 0.38 -7.26
CA ASN A 194 5.19 1.25 -6.17
C ASN A 194 6.32 2.23 -5.79
N LYS A 195 6.13 3.50 -6.10
CA LYS A 195 7.04 4.58 -5.69
C LYS A 195 6.90 4.87 -4.20
N GLY A 196 5.67 4.78 -3.67
CA GLY A 196 5.39 5.02 -2.26
C GLY A 196 4.01 5.59 -2.00
N PHE A 197 3.83 6.05 -0.76
CA PHE A 197 2.56 6.49 -0.25
C PHE A 197 2.66 7.93 0.25
N ASP A 198 1.85 8.84 -0.30
CA ASP A 198 1.57 10.12 0.37
C ASP A 198 0.54 9.85 1.46
N ILE A 199 0.83 10.31 2.66
CA ILE A 199 -0.10 10.27 3.78
C ILE A 199 -0.84 11.60 3.77
N GLU A 200 -2.16 11.55 3.63
CA GLU A 200 -3.02 12.73 3.60
C GLU A 200 -4.03 12.69 4.74
N ARG A 201 -4.33 13.85 5.29
CA ARG A 201 -5.31 14.01 6.36
C ARG A 201 -6.31 15.15 6.10
N GLN A 202 -7.47 15.01 6.73
CA GLN A 202 -8.45 16.08 6.95
C GLN A 202 -8.67 16.26 8.44
N PHE A 203 -8.96 17.49 8.84
CA PHE A 203 -9.25 17.85 10.22
C PHE A 203 -10.66 18.44 10.36
N SER A 204 -11.30 18.17 11.51
CA SER A 204 -12.54 18.81 11.94
C SER A 204 -12.54 19.00 13.45
N SER A 205 -12.80 20.21 13.90
CA SER A 205 -12.92 20.53 15.33
C SER A 205 -14.20 19.97 15.97
N ASN A 206 -15.25 19.73 15.19
CA ASN A 206 -16.59 19.31 15.68
C ASN A 206 -17.09 18.01 15.04
N GLY A 207 -16.37 17.42 14.07
CA GLY A 207 -16.75 16.21 13.35
C GLY A 207 -17.77 16.40 12.22
N ASN A 208 -18.26 17.61 11.96
CA ASN A 208 -19.30 17.87 10.96
C ASN A 208 -18.74 18.43 9.64
N SER A 209 -17.76 19.34 9.71
CA SER A 209 -17.11 19.94 8.56
C SER A 209 -15.61 19.66 8.62
N TYR A 210 -15.06 19.15 7.53
CA TYR A 210 -13.65 18.79 7.43
C TYR A 210 -12.91 19.76 6.51
N SER A 211 -11.64 20.00 6.82
CA SER A 211 -10.73 20.76 5.95
C SER A 211 -10.55 20.04 4.61
N GLU A 212 -9.90 20.70 3.66
CA GLU A 212 -9.38 20.03 2.48
C GLU A 212 -8.32 18.97 2.87
N TRP A 213 -8.12 17.98 1.99
CA TRP A 213 -7.04 17.00 2.16
C TRP A 213 -5.67 17.67 2.10
N SER A 214 -4.85 17.42 3.09
CA SER A 214 -3.48 17.93 3.15
C SER A 214 -2.48 16.79 3.32
N LYS A 215 -1.41 16.82 2.54
CA LYS A 215 -0.30 15.88 2.67
C LYS A 215 0.49 16.18 3.94
N VAL A 216 0.67 15.17 4.80
CA VAL A 216 1.41 15.26 6.06
C VAL A 216 2.71 14.45 6.07
N GLY A 217 2.89 13.57 5.09
CA GLY A 217 4.12 12.80 4.95
C GLY A 217 4.19 12.01 3.66
N PHE A 218 5.33 11.35 3.48
CA PHE A 218 5.56 10.39 2.40
C PHE A 218 6.40 9.23 2.94
N ILE A 219 5.99 8.02 2.59
CA ILE A 219 6.77 6.80 2.86
C ILE A 219 7.11 6.15 1.53
N GLN A 220 8.41 5.90 1.34
CA GLN A 220 8.94 5.25 0.16
C GLN A 220 8.42 3.82 0.06
N GLY A 221 7.95 3.42 -1.13
CA GLY A 221 7.60 2.04 -1.47
C GLY A 221 8.83 1.21 -1.83
N ASN A 222 8.63 -0.10 -2.00
CA ASN A 222 9.70 -1.04 -2.34
C ASN A 222 9.82 -1.31 -3.86
N GLY A 223 9.13 -0.54 -4.69
CA GLY A 223 9.10 -0.75 -6.13
C GLY A 223 8.38 -2.05 -6.49
N ASN A 224 9.10 -3.16 -6.57
CA ASN A 224 8.55 -4.49 -6.82
C ASN A 224 8.83 -5.42 -5.64
N SER A 225 7.79 -6.02 -5.10
CA SER A 225 7.88 -7.03 -4.03
C SER A 225 6.79 -8.08 -4.20
N THR A 226 7.12 -9.34 -4.02
CA THR A 226 6.18 -10.48 -4.04
C THR A 226 5.78 -10.92 -2.64
N GLY A 227 6.22 -10.21 -1.60
CA GLY A 227 5.95 -10.53 -0.21
C GLY A 227 5.30 -9.38 0.55
N ILE A 228 4.76 -9.69 1.72
CA ILE A 228 4.12 -8.71 2.59
C ILE A 228 5.13 -7.66 3.06
N ILE A 229 4.83 -6.39 2.82
CA ILE A 229 5.59 -5.25 3.32
C ILE A 229 4.73 -4.48 4.33
N ASN A 230 5.33 -4.17 5.48
CA ASN A 230 4.67 -3.42 6.53
C ASN A 230 5.24 -2.00 6.62
N TYR A 231 4.35 -1.03 6.74
CA TYR A 231 4.64 0.39 6.82
C TYR A 231 4.07 1.01 8.08
N ASN A 232 4.74 2.03 8.59
CA ASN A 232 4.28 2.80 9.73
C ASN A 232 4.56 4.28 9.50
N PHE A 233 3.66 5.13 9.98
CA PHE A 233 3.84 6.57 10.00
C PHE A 233 3.26 7.16 11.28
N THR A 234 3.92 8.18 11.84
CA THR A 234 3.39 8.91 13.00
C THR A 234 3.18 10.37 12.63
N ASP A 235 1.94 10.81 12.68
CA ASP A 235 1.55 12.20 12.49
C ASP A 235 1.39 12.90 13.83
N LYS A 236 1.99 14.08 13.98
CA LYS A 236 1.84 14.95 15.16
C LYS A 236 0.74 15.96 14.92
N CYS A 237 -0.42 15.75 15.53
CA CYS A 237 -1.54 16.68 15.45
C CYS A 237 -1.35 17.86 16.40
N THR A 238 -1.65 19.06 15.92
CA THR A 238 -1.55 20.31 16.70
C THR A 238 -2.87 20.74 17.32
N GLU A 239 -3.97 20.12 16.92
CA GLU A 239 -5.31 20.48 17.34
C GLU A 239 -6.07 19.25 17.87
N THR A 240 -6.96 19.48 18.84
CA THR A 240 -7.91 18.48 19.32
C THR A 240 -9.12 18.41 18.39
N GLY A 241 -9.59 17.20 18.07
CA GLY A 241 -10.73 17.03 17.20
C GLY A 241 -10.69 15.71 16.43
N LYS A 242 -11.44 15.67 15.33
CA LYS A 242 -11.61 14.49 14.50
C LYS A 242 -10.72 14.57 13.27
N TYR A 243 -10.04 13.47 12.98
CA TYR A 243 -9.13 13.36 11.83
C TYR A 243 -9.53 12.20 10.95
N LYS A 244 -9.55 12.43 9.64
CA LYS A 244 -9.61 11.39 8.62
C LYS A 244 -8.25 11.26 7.96
N TYR A 245 -7.87 10.05 7.62
CA TYR A 245 -6.63 9.76 6.91
C TYR A 245 -6.90 8.95 5.66
N ARG A 246 -6.05 9.16 4.66
CA ARG A 246 -5.95 8.28 3.51
C ARG A 246 -4.50 8.16 3.07
N LEU A 247 -4.21 7.06 2.42
CA LEU A 247 -2.98 6.87 1.65
C LEU A 247 -3.28 7.21 0.20
N LYS A 248 -2.39 7.96 -0.44
CA LYS A 248 -2.31 8.07 -1.89
C LYS A 248 -1.11 7.26 -2.32
N GLN A 249 -1.35 6.02 -2.75
CA GLN A 249 -0.33 5.17 -3.34
C GLN A 249 0.04 5.73 -4.70
N ILE A 250 1.33 5.83 -5.01
CA ILE A 250 1.85 6.44 -6.23
C ILE A 250 2.85 5.48 -6.86
N ASP A 251 2.68 5.23 -8.16
CA ASP A 251 3.61 4.45 -8.96
C ASP A 251 4.74 5.31 -9.54
N TYR A 252 5.85 4.68 -9.97
CA TYR A 252 6.93 5.39 -10.65
C TYR A 252 6.52 6.02 -11.99
N ASN A 253 5.46 5.51 -12.63
CA ASN A 253 4.87 6.09 -13.86
C ASN A 253 3.92 7.28 -13.58
N GLY A 254 3.65 7.59 -12.30
CA GLY A 254 2.81 8.70 -11.87
C GLY A 254 1.32 8.37 -11.69
N ASN A 255 0.89 7.15 -11.98
CA ASN A 255 -0.46 6.68 -11.62
C ASN A 255 -0.60 6.63 -10.12
N PHE A 256 -1.82 6.78 -9.61
CA PHE A 256 -2.06 6.74 -8.18
C PHE A 256 -3.45 6.18 -7.85
N GLU A 257 -3.56 5.65 -6.63
CA GLU A 257 -4.80 5.16 -6.04
C GLU A 257 -4.97 5.69 -4.60
N TYR A 258 -6.21 5.89 -4.16
CA TYR A 258 -6.52 6.33 -2.80
C TYR A 258 -7.08 5.17 -1.95
N HIS A 259 -6.50 4.99 -0.76
CA HIS A 259 -6.98 4.05 0.25
C HIS A 259 -7.38 4.83 1.51
N ASN A 260 -8.68 4.85 1.81
CA ASN A 260 -9.20 5.58 2.95
C ASN A 260 -9.10 4.75 4.23
N LEU A 261 -8.66 5.37 5.33
CA LEU A 261 -8.78 4.77 6.66
C LEU A 261 -10.27 4.72 7.06
N SER A 262 -10.79 3.53 7.31
CA SER A 262 -12.19 3.34 7.70
C SER A 262 -12.52 3.89 9.08
N THR A 263 -11.51 3.97 9.97
CA THR A 263 -11.66 4.44 11.34
C THR A 263 -11.47 5.96 11.43
N LEU A 264 -12.43 6.64 12.03
CA LEU A 264 -12.28 8.04 12.39
C LEU A 264 -11.38 8.18 13.62
N ILE A 265 -10.32 8.98 13.49
CA ILE A 265 -9.37 9.20 14.59
C ILE A 265 -9.81 10.37 15.44
N ASP A 266 -9.90 10.17 16.74
CA ASP A 266 -10.22 11.21 17.73
C ASP A 266 -8.99 11.58 18.54
N VAL A 267 -8.49 12.79 18.34
CA VAL A 267 -7.43 13.39 19.15
C VAL A 267 -8.10 14.19 20.27
N GLY A 268 -8.30 13.53 21.38
CA GLY A 268 -8.94 14.13 22.56
C GLY A 268 -8.09 15.20 23.25
N THR A 269 -8.66 15.89 24.22
CA THR A 269 -7.94 16.89 25.04
C THR A 269 -6.83 16.22 25.86
N PRO A 270 -5.71 16.91 26.10
CA PRO A 270 -4.66 16.43 27.00
C PRO A 270 -5.19 16.23 28.42
N LYS A 271 -4.59 15.29 29.15
CA LYS A 271 -5.04 14.97 30.52
C LYS A 271 -4.40 15.85 31.60
N LYS A 272 -3.32 16.57 31.29
CA LYS A 272 -2.54 17.37 32.22
C LYS A 272 -1.92 18.60 31.57
N PHE A 273 -1.59 19.60 32.39
CA PHE A 273 -0.74 20.71 31.95
C PHE A 273 0.70 20.25 31.84
N GLU A 274 1.34 20.50 30.71
CA GLU A 274 2.76 20.24 30.52
C GLU A 274 3.36 21.31 29.61
N ILE A 275 4.65 21.58 29.77
CA ILE A 275 5.46 22.34 28.81
C ILE A 275 6.73 21.54 28.51
N SER A 276 7.03 21.36 27.23
CA SER A 276 8.21 20.62 26.79
C SER A 276 9.49 21.45 26.93
N GLN A 277 10.66 20.80 26.91
CA GLN A 277 11.92 21.45 26.60
C GLN A 277 11.85 22.02 25.17
N ASN A 278 12.35 23.23 24.96
CA ASN A 278 12.41 23.82 23.62
C ASN A 278 13.31 22.97 22.70
N TYR A 279 12.95 22.92 21.43
CA TYR A 279 13.73 22.19 20.42
C TYR A 279 13.80 23.00 19.11
N PRO A 280 15.02 23.15 18.53
CA PRO A 280 16.32 22.73 19.07
C PRO A 280 16.73 23.47 20.35
N ASN A 281 17.61 22.88 21.16
CA ASN A 281 18.28 23.52 22.29
C ASN A 281 19.69 22.89 22.46
N PRO A 282 20.81 23.62 22.24
CA PRO A 282 20.88 25.05 21.88
C PRO A 282 20.23 25.38 20.54
N PHE A 283 19.85 26.66 20.31
CA PHE A 283 19.16 27.09 19.10
C PHE A 283 19.79 28.37 18.50
N ASN A 284 19.53 28.64 17.20
CA ASN A 284 20.02 29.82 16.45
C ASN A 284 19.04 30.25 15.36
N PRO A 285 18.46 31.43 15.36
CA PRO A 285 17.98 32.13 16.54
C PRO A 285 16.55 31.69 16.90
N THR A 286 16.04 30.62 16.23
CA THR A 286 14.66 30.16 16.36
C THR A 286 14.59 28.81 17.06
N THR A 287 13.54 28.59 17.85
CA THR A 287 13.22 27.33 18.52
C THR A 287 11.71 27.21 18.69
N LYS A 288 11.23 26.02 19.08
CA LYS A 288 9.82 25.75 19.35
C LYS A 288 9.64 25.23 20.76
N ILE A 289 8.52 25.56 21.37
CA ILE A 289 8.05 24.93 22.60
C ILE A 289 6.68 24.31 22.36
N ASP A 290 6.48 23.12 22.90
CA ASP A 290 5.17 22.48 22.95
C ASP A 290 4.60 22.57 24.36
N PHE A 291 3.29 22.80 24.50
CA PHE A 291 2.61 22.75 25.78
C PHE A 291 1.18 22.21 25.62
N THR A 292 0.62 21.78 26.73
CA THR A 292 -0.70 21.13 26.75
C THR A 292 -1.61 21.81 27.78
N LEU A 293 -2.90 21.96 27.43
CA LEU A 293 -3.93 22.51 28.26
C LEU A 293 -5.07 21.49 28.41
N PRO A 294 -5.28 20.86 29.59
CA PRO A 294 -6.37 19.90 29.78
C PRO A 294 -7.74 20.56 29.84
N LYS A 295 -7.81 21.85 30.09
CA LYS A 295 -9.02 22.70 30.13
C LYS A 295 -8.72 24.11 29.64
N ASP A 296 -9.76 24.86 29.31
CA ASP A 296 -9.67 26.27 28.92
C ASP A 296 -8.98 27.06 30.01
N ALA A 297 -8.01 27.88 29.65
CA ALA A 297 -7.17 28.62 30.59
C ALA A 297 -6.70 29.97 30.03
N ASN A 298 -6.47 30.92 30.93
CA ASN A 298 -5.64 32.09 30.60
C ASN A 298 -4.17 31.67 30.67
N VAL A 299 -3.42 31.89 29.58
CA VAL A 299 -2.04 31.40 29.42
C VAL A 299 -1.12 32.60 29.22
N LEU A 300 -0.08 32.70 30.05
CA LEU A 300 1.05 33.60 29.86
C LEU A 300 2.31 32.79 29.68
N ILE A 301 3.03 32.99 28.56
CA ILE A 301 4.38 32.46 28.33
C ILE A 301 5.30 33.64 28.08
N ALA A 302 6.32 33.77 28.91
CA ALA A 302 7.30 34.83 28.80
C ALA A 302 8.73 34.28 28.92
N ILE A 303 9.67 34.96 28.29
CA ILE A 303 11.10 34.64 28.26
C ILE A 303 11.85 35.67 29.07
N PHE A 304 12.79 35.20 29.89
CA PHE A 304 13.59 36.00 30.79
C PHE A 304 15.09 35.77 30.54
N ASP A 305 15.89 36.80 30.71
CA ASP A 305 17.34 36.65 30.77
C ASP A 305 17.80 36.12 32.15
N ILE A 306 19.13 35.96 32.32
CA ILE A 306 19.74 35.47 33.56
C ILE A 306 19.53 36.40 34.77
N THR A 307 19.17 37.66 34.54
CA THR A 307 18.88 38.64 35.62
C THR A 307 17.39 38.61 36.05
N GLY A 308 16.58 37.83 35.36
CA GLY A 308 15.12 37.77 35.58
C GLY A 308 14.34 38.86 34.85
N LYS A 309 14.97 39.64 33.96
CA LYS A 309 14.29 40.63 33.12
C LYS A 309 13.52 39.96 31.99
N GLU A 310 12.25 40.27 31.82
CA GLU A 310 11.44 39.80 30.69
C GLU A 310 12.00 40.40 29.36
N VAL A 311 12.35 39.53 28.42
CA VAL A 311 12.89 39.90 27.10
C VAL A 311 11.91 39.68 25.96
N LEU A 312 10.93 38.77 26.15
CA LEU A 312 9.90 38.50 25.16
C LEU A 312 8.66 37.87 25.84
N LYS A 313 7.49 38.36 25.44
CA LYS A 313 6.21 37.74 25.76
C LYS A 313 5.71 36.96 24.56
N VAL A 314 5.62 35.62 24.70
CA VAL A 314 5.28 34.69 23.61
C VAL A 314 3.77 34.49 23.50
N VAL A 315 3.10 34.35 24.65
CA VAL A 315 1.65 34.13 24.75
C VAL A 315 1.11 34.97 25.92
N ASN A 316 -0.07 35.58 25.75
CA ASN A 316 -0.82 36.22 26.83
C ASN A 316 -2.29 36.31 26.42
N GLU A 317 -3.00 35.18 26.47
CA GLU A 317 -4.38 35.09 25.99
C GLU A 317 -5.15 33.94 26.63
N ASN A 318 -6.49 34.00 26.52
CA ASN A 318 -7.33 32.86 26.85
C ASN A 318 -7.26 31.79 25.74
N MET A 319 -6.90 30.57 26.09
CA MET A 319 -6.74 29.44 25.16
C MET A 319 -7.67 28.30 25.55
N LYS A 320 -8.16 27.57 24.54
CA LYS A 320 -8.98 26.36 24.72
C LYS A 320 -8.12 25.19 25.19
N ALA A 321 -8.76 24.16 25.74
CA ALA A 321 -8.11 22.88 25.99
C ALA A 321 -7.50 22.33 24.68
N GLY A 322 -6.24 21.89 24.72
CA GLY A 322 -5.59 21.41 23.49
C GLY A 322 -4.08 21.26 23.59
N TYR A 323 -3.50 20.89 22.47
CA TYR A 323 -2.06 20.77 22.24
C TYR A 323 -1.58 21.98 21.43
N TYR A 324 -0.49 22.60 21.85
CA TYR A 324 0.00 23.83 21.25
C TYR A 324 1.49 23.76 20.98
N THR A 325 1.90 24.36 19.87
CA THR A 325 3.29 24.63 19.52
C THR A 325 3.44 26.12 19.28
N LYS A 326 4.42 26.75 19.89
CA LYS A 326 4.76 28.17 19.65
C LYS A 326 6.21 28.30 19.19
N ASP A 327 6.37 29.05 18.10
CA ASP A 327 7.69 29.42 17.61
C ASP A 327 8.23 30.61 18.43
N ILE A 328 9.52 30.53 18.75
CA ILE A 328 10.26 31.57 19.48
C ILE A 328 11.40 32.01 18.59
N ASN A 329 11.52 33.33 18.40
CA ASN A 329 12.62 33.93 17.68
C ASN A 329 13.32 34.97 18.60
N LEU A 330 14.59 34.72 18.91
CA LEU A 330 15.43 35.63 19.71
C LEU A 330 16.55 36.26 18.88
N SER A 331 16.29 36.59 17.61
CA SER A 331 17.27 37.26 16.72
C SER A 331 17.81 38.56 17.27
N ASN A 332 17.04 39.29 18.10
CA ASN A 332 17.42 40.56 18.70
C ASN A 332 18.13 40.42 20.05
N GLN A 333 18.35 39.19 20.53
CA GLN A 333 18.99 38.92 21.81
C GLN A 333 20.43 38.40 21.60
N SER A 334 21.32 38.61 22.58
CA SER A 334 22.69 38.10 22.57
C SER A 334 22.74 36.60 22.85
N SER A 335 23.80 35.90 22.37
CA SER A 335 24.07 34.53 22.79
C SER A 335 24.12 34.42 24.30
N GLY A 336 23.51 33.36 24.86
CA GLY A 336 23.48 33.19 26.30
C GLY A 336 22.37 32.25 26.78
N VAL A 337 22.24 32.20 28.09
CA VAL A 337 21.19 31.41 28.77
C VAL A 337 19.98 32.26 29.00
N TYR A 338 18.82 31.72 28.68
CA TYR A 338 17.50 32.30 28.91
C TYR A 338 16.61 31.26 29.63
N PHE A 339 15.53 31.76 30.21
CA PHE A 339 14.50 30.95 30.84
C PHE A 339 13.14 31.33 30.24
N TYR A 340 12.31 30.33 29.94
CA TYR A 340 10.91 30.57 29.61
C TYR A 340 10.02 30.01 30.69
N ARG A 341 8.98 30.76 31.04
CA ARG A 341 8.01 30.41 32.07
C ARG A 341 6.63 30.40 31.47
N ILE A 342 5.87 29.31 31.75
CA ILE A 342 4.44 29.26 31.50
C ILE A 342 3.69 29.49 32.82
N ILE A 343 2.64 30.29 32.76
CA ILE A 343 1.63 30.44 33.80
C ILE A 343 0.30 30.15 33.12
N SER A 344 -0.41 29.11 33.56
CA SER A 344 -1.73 28.77 33.07
C SER A 344 -2.72 28.83 34.23
N THR A 345 -3.81 29.61 34.09
CA THR A 345 -4.83 29.79 35.10
C THR A 345 -6.18 29.36 34.56
N ALA A 346 -6.78 28.33 35.17
CA ALA A 346 -8.09 27.79 34.82
C ALA A 346 -9.00 27.79 36.06
N GLY A 347 -9.84 28.81 36.21
CA GLY A 347 -10.61 29.04 37.43
C GLY A 347 -9.70 29.26 38.64
N SER A 348 -9.81 28.44 39.66
CA SER A 348 -8.96 28.49 40.87
C SER A 348 -7.62 27.73 40.73
N GLU A 349 -7.46 26.94 39.65
CA GLU A 349 -6.24 26.17 39.44
C GLU A 349 -5.20 27.00 38.69
N LYS A 350 -3.96 26.94 39.21
CA LYS A 350 -2.82 27.63 38.60
C LYS A 350 -1.69 26.63 38.40
N PHE A 351 -1.20 26.54 37.18
CA PHE A 351 -0.01 25.79 36.82
C PHE A 351 1.12 26.74 36.44
N VAL A 352 2.30 26.48 36.96
CA VAL A 352 3.52 27.26 36.66
C VAL A 352 4.68 26.30 36.45
N ASP A 353 5.38 26.45 35.33
CA ASP A 353 6.63 25.73 35.07
C ASP A 353 7.63 26.66 34.38
N THR A 354 8.92 26.40 34.60
CA THR A 354 10.01 27.18 34.04
C THR A 354 11.12 26.27 33.54
N LYS A 355 11.60 26.52 32.33
CA LYS A 355 12.68 25.74 31.70
C LYS A 355 13.77 26.65 31.16
N LYS A 356 14.99 26.10 31.11
CA LYS A 356 16.18 26.76 30.58
C LYS A 356 16.33 26.52 29.08
N MET A 357 16.75 27.52 28.34
CA MET A 357 17.15 27.42 26.94
C MET A 357 18.46 28.16 26.66
N VAL A 358 19.18 27.78 25.61
CA VAL A 358 20.51 28.33 25.27
C VAL A 358 20.49 28.82 23.83
N LEU A 359 20.66 30.11 23.67
CA LEU A 359 20.82 30.79 22.37
C LEU A 359 22.29 30.79 21.98
N LEU A 360 22.62 30.31 20.79
CA LEU A 360 23.94 30.43 20.15
C LEU A 360 23.77 31.16 18.82
N LYS A 361 24.52 32.21 18.61
CA LYS A 361 24.61 32.94 17.34
C LYS A 361 25.96 32.71 16.70
#